data_7f39d44eb900b93436d4003055dc8a6c
#
_entry.id   7f39d44eb900b93436d4003055dc8a6c
#
_cell.length_a   1.000
_cell.length_b   1.000
_cell.length_c   1.000
_cell.angle_alpha   90.00
_cell.angle_beta   90.00
_cell.angle_gamma   90.00
#
_symmetry.space_group_name_H-M   'P 1'
#
loop_
_entity.id
_entity.type
_entity.pdbx_description
1 polymer ?
#
loop_
_entity_poly.entity_id
_entity_poly.type
_entity_poly.pdbx_seq_one_letter_code
_entity_poly.pdbx_strand_id
1 'polypeptide(L)'
;MTWFSARCSIAVLAAFCLAAPLSAALGHDARPAAKKRSVHRARSSSPQIIPQKPRPGVQTDEAESLYYGGVALHAKGNYVEAVEKFQAALHKRPDFPEAHHALGLSLAAQGALDEAIREYRAALSVQPEFAAIHNNLGVALSEQGKVDEAIEAYRYAIRLQPGNAAPHHNLALALEAKGDADGAIAEYRETLRLQPNNATAHNNLGLVLQRKGQLDEAIGEYRAALRLQAGSVAALYCLNLSAALLVKGELDGAIGSGRTAIRLQPENADAHYNLGLALKAKGDFNGALAAFREVLKLDPGQGALHYEVGQLLDRAGDDAGALTEYRAMLARQPSHAPTQEALAVLLQKQGDIDGAIAAYRSALQAAPNSVAAQNNLGVALLNKGQVDDALAAFRAAASLQPNDPVAYYNLGEAFIARNQRGEAIQSYRRYIGLAEAQPDHRDKVEAVRKHLAVLEP
;
A
#
# COMPACT_ATOMS: atom_id res chain seq x y z
N MET A 1 34.83 -16.64 25.34
CA MET A 1 34.14 -15.83 26.35
C MET A 1 33.86 -14.47 25.76
N THR A 2 32.56 -14.16 25.62
CA THR A 2 31.99 -12.82 25.37
C THR A 2 32.69 -11.92 24.36
N TRP A 3 32.23 -11.97 23.11
CA TRP A 3 32.17 -10.86 22.14
C TRP A 3 31.60 -11.39 20.82
N PHE A 4 30.31 -11.59 20.79
CA PHE A 4 29.53 -11.73 19.55
C PHE A 4 28.29 -10.87 19.73
N SER A 5 28.45 -9.57 19.57
CA SER A 5 27.28 -8.71 19.39
C SER A 5 27.57 -7.70 18.29
N ALA A 6 26.65 -7.73 17.34
CA ALA A 6 26.24 -6.62 16.50
C ALA A 6 27.31 -5.94 15.63
N ARG A 7 27.35 -6.32 14.37
CA ARG A 7 27.46 -5.36 13.24
C ARG A 7 27.43 -6.11 11.90
N CYS A 8 26.28 -6.64 11.55
CA CYS A 8 26.02 -7.04 10.16
C CYS A 8 24.54 -6.83 9.87
N SER A 9 24.16 -5.62 9.51
CA SER A 9 22.87 -5.32 8.85
C SER A 9 22.67 -3.81 8.69
N ILE A 10 23.50 -3.14 7.90
CA ILE A 10 23.18 -1.77 7.43
C ILE A 10 23.25 -1.64 5.90
N ALA A 11 23.74 -2.62 5.19
CA ALA A 11 23.99 -2.49 3.74
C ALA A 11 22.92 -3.06 2.80
N VAL A 12 21.81 -3.64 3.29
CA VAL A 12 20.79 -4.30 2.43
C VAL A 12 19.46 -3.54 2.37
N LEU A 13 19.26 -2.51 3.17
CA LEU A 13 17.96 -1.80 3.25
C LEU A 13 17.81 -0.60 2.30
N ALA A 14 18.83 -0.24 1.51
CA ALA A 14 18.75 0.90 0.60
C ALA A 14 18.27 0.58 -0.83
N ALA A 15 18.07 -0.70 -1.19
CA ALA A 15 17.77 -1.11 -2.57
C ALA A 15 16.32 -1.52 -2.85
N PHE A 16 15.43 -1.53 -1.87
CA PHE A 16 14.04 -2.00 -2.03
C PHE A 16 12.94 -0.94 -1.86
N CYS A 17 13.28 0.35 -1.74
CA CYS A 17 12.28 1.43 -1.62
C CYS A 17 11.98 2.19 -2.91
N LEU A 18 12.35 1.69 -4.08
CA LEU A 18 12.00 2.31 -5.36
C LEU A 18 11.00 1.43 -6.11
N ALA A 19 9.76 1.97 -6.25
CA ALA A 19 8.74 1.56 -7.20
C ALA A 19 7.87 0.33 -6.87
N ALA A 20 7.17 0.34 -5.72
CA ALA A 20 5.87 -0.33 -5.65
C ALA A 20 4.89 0.54 -4.84
N PRO A 21 3.60 0.63 -5.21
CA PRO A 21 2.62 1.28 -4.35
C PRO A 21 2.60 0.56 -2.99
N LEU A 22 2.50 1.32 -1.89
CA LEU A 22 2.51 0.80 -0.52
C LEU A 22 1.52 -0.34 -0.23
N SER A 23 0.55 -0.57 -1.10
CA SER A 23 -0.38 -1.72 -1.09
C SER A 23 0.19 -3.01 -1.71
N ALA A 24 1.31 -2.94 -2.44
CA ALA A 24 1.91 -4.09 -3.13
C ALA A 24 3.13 -4.68 -2.40
N ALA A 25 3.67 -3.99 -1.40
CA ALA A 25 4.75 -4.52 -0.54
C ALA A 25 4.23 -5.51 0.53
N LEU A 26 2.92 -5.63 0.68
CA LEU A 26 2.27 -6.68 1.46
C LEU A 26 1.82 -7.75 0.47
N GLY A 27 2.58 -8.84 0.37
CA GLY A 27 2.27 -10.01 -0.48
C GLY A 27 0.82 -10.45 -0.31
N HIS A 28 -0.05 -10.03 -1.21
CA HIS A 28 -1.43 -10.48 -1.29
C HIS A 28 -1.52 -11.70 -2.22
N ASP A 29 -1.15 -12.87 -1.68
CA ASP A 29 -1.76 -14.12 -2.07
C ASP A 29 -2.67 -14.56 -0.93
N ALA A 30 -3.88 -14.03 -0.91
CA ALA A 30 -5.05 -14.64 -0.31
C ALA A 30 -6.25 -13.76 -0.70
N ARG A 31 -7.04 -14.22 -1.65
CA ARG A 31 -8.39 -13.72 -1.81
C ARG A 31 -9.22 -14.15 -0.60
N PRO A 32 -9.72 -13.22 0.18
CA PRO A 32 -11.02 -13.38 0.76
C PRO A 32 -11.99 -12.37 0.16
N ALA A 33 -13.26 -12.73 0.22
CA ALA A 33 -14.41 -12.00 -0.24
C ALA A 33 -14.22 -10.49 -0.14
N ALA A 34 -14.33 -9.81 -1.26
CA ALA A 34 -14.40 -8.38 -1.37
C ALA A 34 -15.57 -7.85 -0.51
N LYS A 35 -15.29 -7.54 0.77
CA LYS A 35 -15.98 -6.43 1.40
C LYS A 35 -15.62 -5.23 0.53
N LYS A 36 -16.59 -4.74 -0.23
CA LYS A 36 -16.53 -3.48 -0.95
C LYS A 36 -16.01 -2.43 0.04
N ARG A 37 -14.69 -2.17 0.04
CA ARG A 37 -14.16 -0.93 0.58
C ARG A 37 -14.80 0.13 -0.30
N SER A 38 -15.81 0.79 0.23
CA SER A 38 -16.31 2.01 -0.36
C SER A 38 -15.12 2.99 -0.31
N VAL A 39 -14.40 3.05 -1.43
CA VAL A 39 -13.67 4.27 -1.73
C VAL A 39 -14.74 5.34 -1.57
N HIS A 40 -14.63 6.18 -0.55
CA HIS A 40 -15.44 7.36 -0.44
C HIS A 40 -15.05 8.23 -1.63
N ARG A 41 -15.60 7.90 -2.80
CA ARG A 41 -15.76 8.84 -3.88
C ARG A 41 -16.53 9.98 -3.25
N ALA A 42 -15.87 11.11 -2.98
CA ALA A 42 -16.59 12.32 -2.78
C ALA A 42 -17.39 12.51 -4.08
N ARG A 43 -18.67 12.20 -4.03
CA ARG A 43 -19.58 12.44 -5.13
C ARG A 43 -19.47 13.95 -5.39
N SER A 44 -18.95 14.31 -6.57
CA SER A 44 -19.22 15.64 -7.10
C SER A 44 -20.73 15.83 -6.92
N SER A 45 -21.15 16.96 -6.40
CA SER A 45 -22.54 17.35 -6.08
C SER A 45 -23.56 16.48 -6.79
N SER A 46 -24.37 15.74 -6.03
CA SER A 46 -25.42 14.83 -6.56
C SER A 46 -26.11 15.54 -7.72
N PRO A 47 -26.28 14.90 -8.89
CA PRO A 47 -26.92 15.50 -10.03
C PRO A 47 -28.31 15.97 -9.59
N GLN A 48 -28.46 17.26 -9.47
CA GLN A 48 -29.75 17.84 -9.07
C GLN A 48 -30.65 17.85 -10.30
N ILE A 49 -31.86 17.33 -10.13
CA ILE A 49 -32.94 17.60 -11.06
C ILE A 49 -33.18 19.12 -10.94
N ILE A 50 -32.82 19.90 -11.96
CA ILE A 50 -33.13 21.33 -12.00
C ILE A 50 -34.58 21.42 -12.44
N PRO A 51 -35.52 21.70 -11.52
CA PRO A 51 -36.92 21.87 -11.92
C PRO A 51 -37.02 23.15 -12.76
N GLN A 52 -37.35 23.01 -14.04
CA GLN A 52 -37.85 24.15 -14.77
C GLN A 52 -39.16 24.54 -14.10
N LYS A 53 -39.19 25.73 -13.48
CA LYS A 53 -40.43 26.25 -12.88
C LYS A 53 -41.51 26.32 -13.96
N PRO A 54 -42.76 25.85 -13.65
CA PRO A 54 -43.88 26.09 -14.55
C PRO A 54 -43.93 27.53 -14.95
N ARG A 55 -44.07 27.84 -16.25
CA ARG A 55 -44.26 29.20 -16.72
C ARG A 55 -45.53 29.77 -16.05
N PRO A 56 -45.47 30.92 -15.36
CA PRO A 56 -46.64 31.50 -14.74
C PRO A 56 -47.76 31.66 -15.76
N GLY A 57 -48.96 31.07 -15.52
CA GLY A 57 -50.12 31.20 -16.36
C GLY A 57 -50.33 30.10 -17.43
N VAL A 58 -49.49 29.09 -17.50
CA VAL A 58 -49.70 27.90 -18.34
C VAL A 58 -50.29 26.81 -17.47
N GLN A 59 -51.48 26.25 -17.84
CA GLN A 59 -51.99 25.02 -17.23
C GLN A 59 -51.00 23.90 -17.50
N THR A 60 -50.36 23.33 -16.45
CA THR A 60 -49.54 22.14 -16.56
C THR A 60 -50.44 20.97 -17.01
N ASP A 61 -50.01 20.24 -18.02
CA ASP A 61 -50.73 19.03 -18.38
C ASP A 61 -50.48 17.89 -17.32
N GLU A 62 -51.25 16.83 -17.43
CA GLU A 62 -51.19 15.72 -16.47
C GLU A 62 -49.79 15.10 -16.38
N ALA A 63 -49.04 15.01 -17.50
CA ALA A 63 -47.69 14.49 -17.54
C ALA A 63 -46.70 15.40 -16.77
N GLU A 64 -46.82 16.71 -16.92
CA GLU A 64 -45.99 17.69 -16.20
C GLU A 64 -46.29 17.66 -14.70
N SER A 65 -47.57 17.56 -14.31
CA SER A 65 -47.96 17.46 -12.90
C SER A 65 -47.36 16.22 -12.24
N LEU A 66 -47.41 15.07 -12.93
CA LEU A 66 -46.76 13.81 -12.47
C LEU A 66 -45.24 13.95 -12.40
N TYR A 67 -44.60 14.56 -13.39
CA TYR A 67 -43.18 14.84 -13.41
C TYR A 67 -42.74 15.70 -12.20
N TYR A 68 -43.41 16.82 -11.91
CA TYR A 68 -43.07 17.66 -10.75
C TYR A 68 -43.34 16.94 -9.42
N GLY A 69 -44.34 16.10 -9.36
CA GLY A 69 -44.58 15.22 -8.21
C GLY A 69 -43.42 14.25 -7.97
N GLY A 70 -42.91 13.64 -9.04
CA GLY A 70 -41.75 12.76 -9.01
C GLY A 70 -40.45 13.50 -8.59
N VAL A 71 -40.25 14.72 -9.11
CA VAL A 71 -39.09 15.59 -8.70
C VAL A 71 -39.13 15.90 -7.21
N ALA A 72 -40.30 16.21 -6.66
CA ALA A 72 -40.46 16.47 -5.24
C ALA A 72 -40.15 15.25 -4.36
N LEU A 73 -40.55 14.05 -4.82
CA LEU A 73 -40.27 12.77 -4.15
C LEU A 73 -38.77 12.41 -4.22
N HIS A 74 -38.18 12.58 -5.39
CA HIS A 74 -36.73 12.38 -5.57
C HIS A 74 -35.91 13.27 -4.63
N ALA A 75 -36.26 14.54 -4.53
CA ALA A 75 -35.61 15.51 -3.65
C ALA A 75 -35.70 15.13 -2.16
N LYS A 76 -36.74 14.40 -1.77
CA LYS A 76 -36.92 13.85 -0.41
C LYS A 76 -36.20 12.50 -0.20
N GLY A 77 -35.59 11.93 -1.24
CA GLY A 77 -34.99 10.61 -1.20
C GLY A 77 -35.96 9.44 -1.40
N ASN A 78 -37.24 9.72 -1.69
CA ASN A 78 -38.26 8.71 -1.94
C ASN A 78 -38.18 8.22 -3.40
N TYR A 79 -37.08 7.53 -3.73
CA TYR A 79 -36.77 7.17 -5.12
C TYR A 79 -37.76 6.18 -5.75
N VAL A 80 -38.34 5.27 -4.94
CA VAL A 80 -39.32 4.27 -5.45
C VAL A 80 -40.57 4.97 -5.94
N GLU A 81 -41.18 5.81 -5.10
CA GLU A 81 -42.36 6.58 -5.45
C GLU A 81 -42.09 7.59 -6.58
N ALA A 82 -40.88 8.15 -6.62
CA ALA A 82 -40.45 9.04 -7.71
C ALA A 82 -40.41 8.30 -9.05
N VAL A 83 -39.90 7.06 -9.09
CA VAL A 83 -39.90 6.21 -10.29
C VAL A 83 -41.33 5.98 -10.80
N GLU A 84 -42.28 5.62 -9.92
CA GLU A 84 -43.68 5.43 -10.30
C GLU A 84 -44.28 6.70 -10.92
N LYS A 85 -44.02 7.86 -10.34
CA LYS A 85 -44.48 9.15 -10.88
C LYS A 85 -43.88 9.48 -12.25
N PHE A 86 -42.59 9.26 -12.43
CA PHE A 86 -41.96 9.51 -13.72
C PHE A 86 -42.43 8.52 -14.79
N GLN A 87 -42.63 7.24 -14.45
CA GLN A 87 -43.21 6.25 -15.36
C GLN A 87 -44.63 6.63 -15.76
N ALA A 88 -45.46 7.11 -14.81
CA ALA A 88 -46.81 7.60 -15.11
C ALA A 88 -46.77 8.85 -16.03
N ALA A 89 -45.84 9.76 -15.82
CA ALA A 89 -45.60 10.91 -16.71
C ALA A 89 -45.24 10.48 -18.13
N LEU A 90 -44.32 9.51 -18.28
CA LEU A 90 -43.89 8.96 -19.56
C LEU A 90 -44.98 8.12 -20.26
N HIS A 91 -45.87 7.51 -19.48
CA HIS A 91 -47.07 6.86 -20.08
C HIS A 91 -48.00 7.87 -20.74
N LYS A 92 -48.08 9.10 -20.21
CA LYS A 92 -48.89 10.19 -20.79
C LYS A 92 -48.15 10.91 -21.94
N ARG A 93 -46.85 11.06 -21.82
CA ARG A 93 -45.99 11.72 -22.82
C ARG A 93 -44.70 10.92 -22.98
N PRO A 94 -44.64 9.93 -23.91
CA PRO A 94 -43.46 9.07 -24.10
C PRO A 94 -42.19 9.80 -24.53
N ASP A 95 -42.27 10.92 -25.23
CA ASP A 95 -41.20 11.77 -25.71
C ASP A 95 -40.92 12.98 -24.79
N PHE A 96 -40.85 12.70 -23.44
CA PHE A 96 -40.59 13.70 -22.43
C PHE A 96 -39.14 13.53 -21.89
N PRO A 97 -38.13 14.16 -22.48
CA PRO A 97 -36.71 13.90 -22.15
C PRO A 97 -36.35 14.22 -20.71
N GLU A 98 -36.97 15.25 -20.09
CA GLU A 98 -36.74 15.59 -18.69
C GLU A 98 -37.27 14.50 -17.76
N ALA A 99 -38.38 13.86 -18.10
CA ALA A 99 -38.95 12.76 -17.32
C ALA A 99 -38.07 11.49 -17.45
N HIS A 100 -37.62 11.14 -18.64
CA HIS A 100 -36.63 10.08 -18.86
C HIS A 100 -35.34 10.32 -18.06
N HIS A 101 -34.81 11.54 -18.10
CA HIS A 101 -33.62 11.91 -17.33
C HIS A 101 -33.84 11.75 -15.82
N ALA A 102 -34.95 12.27 -15.29
CA ALA A 102 -35.27 12.20 -13.88
C ALA A 102 -35.57 10.76 -13.40
N LEU A 103 -36.21 9.95 -14.25
CA LEU A 103 -36.38 8.53 -14.03
C LEU A 103 -35.03 7.82 -13.94
N GLY A 104 -34.13 8.08 -14.90
CA GLY A 104 -32.78 7.54 -14.90
C GLY A 104 -31.99 7.92 -13.62
N LEU A 105 -32.10 9.16 -13.14
CA LEU A 105 -31.47 9.61 -11.88
C LEU A 105 -32.01 8.83 -10.67
N SER A 106 -33.34 8.63 -10.62
CA SER A 106 -33.97 7.91 -9.51
C SER A 106 -33.62 6.41 -9.51
N LEU A 107 -33.59 5.81 -10.69
CA LEU A 107 -33.14 4.42 -10.89
C LEU A 107 -31.67 4.21 -10.51
N ALA A 108 -30.79 5.14 -10.93
CA ALA A 108 -29.38 5.11 -10.56
C ALA A 108 -29.19 5.24 -9.03
N ALA A 109 -29.99 6.08 -8.38
CA ALA A 109 -29.97 6.21 -6.91
C ALA A 109 -30.40 4.92 -6.20
N GLN A 110 -31.24 4.08 -6.81
CA GLN A 110 -31.61 2.75 -6.33
C GLN A 110 -30.60 1.66 -6.70
N GLY A 111 -29.57 1.98 -7.53
CA GLY A 111 -28.60 1.01 -8.05
C GLY A 111 -29.09 0.22 -9.27
N ALA A 112 -30.25 0.55 -9.83
CA ALA A 112 -30.81 -0.05 -11.05
C ALA A 112 -30.13 0.54 -12.31
N LEU A 113 -28.83 0.29 -12.46
CA LEU A 113 -27.98 0.97 -13.44
C LEU A 113 -28.35 0.64 -14.89
N ASP A 114 -28.75 -0.60 -15.18
CA ASP A 114 -29.16 -0.99 -16.54
C ASP A 114 -30.40 -0.22 -17.01
N GLU A 115 -31.36 -0.06 -16.10
CA GLU A 115 -32.57 0.71 -16.38
C GLU A 115 -32.25 2.20 -16.51
N ALA A 116 -31.43 2.74 -15.60
CA ALA A 116 -30.99 4.15 -15.68
C ALA A 116 -30.31 4.48 -17.01
N ILE A 117 -29.44 3.60 -17.50
CA ILE A 117 -28.78 3.75 -18.80
C ILE A 117 -29.79 3.75 -19.96
N ARG A 118 -30.80 2.86 -19.92
CA ARG A 118 -31.87 2.87 -20.94
C ARG A 118 -32.62 4.19 -20.95
N GLU A 119 -32.98 4.70 -19.78
CA GLU A 119 -33.70 5.95 -19.66
C GLU A 119 -32.87 7.18 -20.09
N TYR A 120 -31.58 7.20 -19.75
CA TYR A 120 -30.69 8.26 -20.27
C TYR A 120 -30.58 8.21 -21.79
N ARG A 121 -30.45 7.01 -22.38
CA ARG A 121 -30.43 6.86 -23.84
C ARG A 121 -31.76 7.26 -24.48
N ALA A 122 -32.90 6.95 -23.87
CA ALA A 122 -34.20 7.41 -24.31
C ALA A 122 -34.32 8.94 -24.28
N ALA A 123 -33.85 9.58 -23.20
CA ALA A 123 -33.82 11.03 -23.13
C ALA A 123 -32.96 11.66 -24.23
N LEU A 124 -31.78 11.06 -24.50
CA LEU A 124 -30.84 11.53 -25.53
C LEU A 124 -31.32 11.24 -26.98
N SER A 125 -32.22 10.28 -27.18
CA SER A 125 -32.85 10.04 -28.49
C SER A 125 -33.80 11.17 -28.88
N VAL A 126 -34.41 11.83 -27.88
CA VAL A 126 -35.29 12.99 -28.07
C VAL A 126 -34.48 14.30 -28.09
N GLN A 127 -33.54 14.43 -27.14
CA GLN A 127 -32.71 15.63 -27.00
C GLN A 127 -31.23 15.28 -26.92
N PRO A 128 -30.53 15.12 -28.08
CA PRO A 128 -29.13 14.68 -28.12
C PRO A 128 -28.13 15.67 -27.50
N GLU A 129 -28.45 16.95 -27.50
CA GLU A 129 -27.53 18.04 -27.07
C GLU A 129 -27.69 18.41 -25.61
N PHE A 130 -27.91 17.42 -24.71
CA PHE A 130 -28.09 17.70 -23.28
C PHE A 130 -26.88 17.17 -22.49
N ALA A 131 -25.92 18.06 -22.25
CA ALA A 131 -24.64 17.72 -21.62
C ALA A 131 -24.75 16.98 -20.29
N ALA A 132 -25.73 17.38 -19.46
CA ALA A 132 -25.93 16.77 -18.15
C ALA A 132 -26.34 15.28 -18.26
N ILE A 133 -27.14 14.92 -19.25
CA ILE A 133 -27.55 13.53 -19.45
C ILE A 133 -26.37 12.69 -19.93
N HIS A 134 -25.53 13.19 -20.83
CA HIS A 134 -24.30 12.51 -21.25
C HIS A 134 -23.37 12.29 -20.07
N ASN A 135 -23.19 13.28 -19.19
CA ASN A 135 -22.39 13.11 -17.97
C ASN A 135 -22.97 12.02 -17.06
N ASN A 136 -24.28 12.01 -16.83
CA ASN A 136 -24.94 11.05 -15.95
C ASN A 136 -24.94 9.63 -16.56
N LEU A 137 -25.08 9.51 -17.88
CA LEU A 137 -24.88 8.28 -18.60
C LEU A 137 -23.46 7.75 -18.41
N GLY A 138 -22.45 8.61 -18.53
CA GLY A 138 -21.06 8.26 -18.27
C GLY A 138 -20.83 7.77 -16.83
N VAL A 139 -21.46 8.39 -15.82
CA VAL A 139 -21.39 7.93 -14.43
C VAL A 139 -21.98 6.53 -14.27
N ALA A 140 -23.18 6.30 -14.80
CA ALA A 140 -23.83 5.00 -14.72
C ALA A 140 -23.04 3.90 -15.45
N LEU A 141 -22.47 4.21 -16.62
CA LEU A 141 -21.59 3.30 -17.37
C LEU A 141 -20.31 2.99 -16.62
N SER A 142 -19.68 3.99 -16.01
CA SER A 142 -18.49 3.81 -15.18
C SER A 142 -18.76 2.92 -13.95
N GLU A 143 -19.91 3.08 -13.29
CA GLU A 143 -20.32 2.25 -12.17
C GLU A 143 -20.60 0.78 -12.59
N GLN A 144 -21.00 0.55 -13.84
CA GLN A 144 -21.10 -0.78 -14.45
C GLN A 144 -19.75 -1.36 -14.90
N GLY A 145 -18.67 -0.59 -14.84
CA GLY A 145 -17.35 -1.00 -15.34
C GLY A 145 -17.18 -0.84 -16.85
N LYS A 146 -18.11 -0.22 -17.55
CA LYS A 146 -18.05 0.07 -19.00
C LYS A 146 -17.24 1.36 -19.25
N VAL A 147 -15.95 1.29 -18.90
CA VAL A 147 -15.09 2.49 -18.81
C VAL A 147 -14.94 3.19 -20.16
N ASP A 148 -14.81 2.48 -21.27
CA ASP A 148 -14.64 3.10 -22.58
C ASP A 148 -15.90 3.86 -23.03
N GLU A 149 -17.08 3.28 -22.82
CA GLU A 149 -18.35 3.95 -23.12
C GLU A 149 -18.54 5.19 -22.22
N ALA A 150 -18.13 5.11 -20.96
CA ALA A 150 -18.18 6.25 -20.03
C ALA A 150 -17.29 7.41 -20.50
N ILE A 151 -16.06 7.12 -20.94
CA ILE A 151 -15.12 8.10 -21.49
C ILE A 151 -15.74 8.85 -22.68
N GLU A 152 -16.36 8.13 -23.62
CA GLU A 152 -17.02 8.76 -24.78
C GLU A 152 -18.21 9.63 -24.34
N ALA A 153 -19.01 9.19 -23.38
CA ALA A 153 -20.11 9.97 -22.85
C ALA A 153 -19.63 11.28 -22.17
N TYR A 154 -18.57 11.22 -21.36
CA TYR A 154 -17.97 12.41 -20.75
C TYR A 154 -17.37 13.35 -21.79
N ARG A 155 -16.65 12.84 -22.79
CA ARG A 155 -16.12 13.65 -23.88
C ARG A 155 -17.23 14.37 -24.66
N TYR A 156 -18.37 13.69 -24.85
CA TYR A 156 -19.52 14.33 -25.49
C TYR A 156 -20.09 15.44 -24.63
N ALA A 157 -20.25 15.23 -23.32
CA ALA A 157 -20.70 16.25 -22.37
C ALA A 157 -19.77 17.48 -22.35
N ILE A 158 -18.45 17.27 -22.42
CA ILE A 158 -17.43 18.32 -22.51
C ILE A 158 -17.56 19.12 -23.81
N ARG A 159 -17.75 18.45 -24.95
CA ARG A 159 -17.97 19.17 -26.23
C ARG A 159 -19.18 20.08 -26.20
N LEU A 160 -20.26 19.65 -25.53
CA LEU A 160 -21.47 20.46 -25.40
C LEU A 160 -21.31 21.61 -24.40
N GLN A 161 -20.60 21.39 -23.30
CA GLN A 161 -20.38 22.39 -22.24
C GLN A 161 -18.94 22.35 -21.73
N PRO A 162 -17.97 22.95 -22.44
CA PRO A 162 -16.55 22.91 -22.05
C PRO A 162 -16.24 23.60 -20.72
N GLY A 163 -17.09 24.51 -20.27
CA GLY A 163 -16.94 25.20 -18.98
C GLY A 163 -17.48 24.45 -17.77
N ASN A 164 -18.00 23.25 -17.93
CA ASN A 164 -18.51 22.44 -16.81
C ASN A 164 -17.41 21.52 -16.27
N ALA A 165 -16.96 21.77 -15.05
CA ALA A 165 -15.89 20.99 -14.42
C ALA A 165 -16.28 19.53 -14.12
N ALA A 166 -17.56 19.21 -13.92
CA ALA A 166 -17.98 17.87 -13.51
C ALA A 166 -17.65 16.77 -14.51
N PRO A 167 -17.93 16.92 -15.83
CA PRO A 167 -17.52 15.92 -16.82
C PRO A 167 -16.00 15.77 -16.92
N HIS A 168 -15.20 16.83 -16.79
CA HIS A 168 -13.74 16.77 -16.76
C HIS A 168 -13.25 15.94 -15.56
N HIS A 169 -13.79 16.18 -14.38
CA HIS A 169 -13.46 15.39 -13.18
C HIS A 169 -13.80 13.90 -13.35
N ASN A 170 -14.97 13.60 -13.87
CA ASN A 170 -15.42 12.23 -14.09
C ASN A 170 -14.61 11.54 -15.21
N LEU A 171 -14.25 12.27 -16.27
CA LEU A 171 -13.36 11.77 -17.32
C LEU A 171 -11.98 11.43 -16.76
N ALA A 172 -11.43 12.30 -15.89
CA ALA A 172 -10.15 12.03 -15.23
C ALA A 172 -10.19 10.72 -14.41
N LEU A 173 -11.26 10.49 -13.65
CA LEU A 173 -11.46 9.23 -12.90
C LEU A 173 -11.57 8.01 -13.83
N ALA A 174 -12.24 8.15 -14.96
CA ALA A 174 -12.38 7.07 -15.93
C ALA A 174 -11.05 6.75 -16.65
N LEU A 175 -10.28 7.79 -17.02
CA LEU A 175 -8.95 7.64 -17.60
C LEU A 175 -7.96 6.99 -16.61
N GLU A 176 -8.03 7.37 -15.33
CA GLU A 176 -7.27 6.74 -14.27
C GLU A 176 -7.61 5.24 -14.14
N ALA A 177 -8.89 4.89 -14.17
CA ALA A 177 -9.34 3.49 -14.14
C ALA A 177 -8.87 2.69 -15.36
N LYS A 178 -8.71 3.36 -16.51
CA LYS A 178 -8.15 2.78 -17.76
C LYS A 178 -6.62 2.68 -17.73
N GLY A 179 -5.93 3.35 -16.78
CA GLY A 179 -4.47 3.42 -16.69
C GLY A 179 -3.84 4.55 -17.50
N ASP A 180 -4.64 5.43 -18.10
CA ASP A 180 -4.16 6.64 -18.78
C ASP A 180 -3.89 7.77 -17.77
N ALA A 181 -2.73 7.70 -17.14
CA ALA A 181 -2.33 8.66 -16.13
C ALA A 181 -2.12 10.09 -16.69
N ASP A 182 -1.62 10.20 -17.92
CA ASP A 182 -1.37 11.51 -18.54
C ASP A 182 -2.68 12.20 -18.90
N GLY A 183 -3.61 11.47 -19.49
CA GLY A 183 -4.95 11.97 -19.74
C GLY A 183 -5.68 12.36 -18.45
N ALA A 184 -5.57 11.54 -17.40
CA ALA A 184 -6.18 11.86 -16.10
C ALA A 184 -5.61 13.17 -15.49
N ILE A 185 -4.29 13.37 -15.54
CA ILE A 185 -3.64 14.60 -15.06
C ILE A 185 -4.16 15.83 -15.85
N ALA A 186 -4.26 15.72 -17.16
CA ALA A 186 -4.76 16.82 -17.98
C ALA A 186 -6.19 17.21 -17.60
N GLU A 187 -7.07 16.23 -17.44
CA GLU A 187 -8.47 16.46 -17.09
C GLU A 187 -8.67 16.94 -15.63
N TYR A 188 -7.86 16.47 -14.67
CA TYR A 188 -7.87 17.05 -13.33
C TYR A 188 -7.37 18.50 -13.32
N ARG A 189 -6.33 18.83 -14.09
CA ARG A 189 -5.86 20.21 -14.23
C ARG A 189 -6.93 21.10 -14.85
N GLU A 190 -7.67 20.64 -15.84
CA GLU A 190 -8.79 21.37 -16.41
C GLU A 190 -9.94 21.52 -15.41
N THR A 191 -10.25 20.47 -14.65
CA THR A 191 -11.21 20.57 -13.52
C THR A 191 -10.82 21.68 -12.55
N LEU A 192 -9.55 21.76 -12.17
CA LEU A 192 -9.03 22.77 -11.25
C LEU A 192 -8.92 24.16 -11.85
N ARG A 193 -8.71 24.26 -13.17
CA ARG A 193 -8.79 25.55 -13.88
C ARG A 193 -10.21 26.12 -13.82
N LEU A 194 -11.22 25.27 -13.96
CA LEU A 194 -12.64 25.65 -13.91
C LEU A 194 -13.14 25.83 -12.46
N GLN A 195 -12.66 25.02 -11.54
CA GLN A 195 -13.01 25.02 -10.11
C GLN A 195 -11.76 24.93 -9.22
N PRO A 196 -11.04 26.04 -8.99
CA PRO A 196 -9.79 26.05 -8.21
C PRO A 196 -9.94 25.60 -6.75
N ASN A 197 -11.15 25.63 -6.22
CA ASN A 197 -11.45 25.26 -4.84
C ASN A 197 -11.96 23.80 -4.70
N ASN A 198 -11.73 22.94 -5.68
CA ASN A 198 -12.13 21.55 -5.62
C ASN A 198 -11.07 20.70 -4.90
N ALA A 199 -11.20 20.56 -3.58
CA ALA A 199 -10.27 19.81 -2.74
C ALA A 199 -10.12 18.35 -3.18
N THR A 200 -11.20 17.71 -3.64
CA THR A 200 -11.17 16.34 -4.14
C THR A 200 -10.35 16.22 -5.42
N ALA A 201 -10.49 17.15 -6.35
CA ALA A 201 -9.72 17.16 -7.58
C ALA A 201 -8.21 17.36 -7.29
N HIS A 202 -7.86 18.26 -6.37
CA HIS A 202 -6.48 18.42 -5.90
C HIS A 202 -5.92 17.12 -5.32
N ASN A 203 -6.66 16.45 -4.42
CA ASN A 203 -6.21 15.19 -3.85
C ASN A 203 -6.03 14.09 -4.92
N ASN A 204 -6.99 13.96 -5.84
CA ASN A 204 -6.93 12.93 -6.88
C ASN A 204 -5.80 13.21 -7.88
N LEU A 205 -5.56 14.47 -8.26
CA LEU A 205 -4.40 14.86 -9.04
C LEU A 205 -3.10 14.47 -8.31
N GLY A 206 -3.01 14.78 -7.01
CA GLY A 206 -1.87 14.38 -6.18
C GLY A 206 -1.62 12.87 -6.19
N LEU A 207 -2.67 12.05 -6.12
CA LEU A 207 -2.54 10.58 -6.18
C LEU A 207 -1.98 10.10 -7.53
N VAL A 208 -2.44 10.66 -8.65
CA VAL A 208 -1.93 10.29 -9.98
C VAL A 208 -0.48 10.75 -10.15
N LEU A 209 -0.15 11.97 -9.73
CA LEU A 209 1.22 12.51 -9.77
C LEU A 209 2.18 11.67 -8.92
N GLN A 210 1.76 11.26 -7.72
CA GLN A 210 2.55 10.39 -6.84
C GLN A 210 2.86 9.04 -7.50
N ARG A 211 1.87 8.40 -8.14
CA ARG A 211 2.09 7.14 -8.89
C ARG A 211 3.05 7.31 -10.07
N LYS A 212 3.11 8.49 -10.68
CA LYS A 212 4.09 8.84 -11.70
C LYS A 212 5.46 9.24 -11.15
N GLY A 213 5.65 9.26 -9.83
CA GLY A 213 6.88 9.67 -9.19
C GLY A 213 7.10 11.20 -9.13
N GLN A 214 6.10 12.01 -9.52
CA GLN A 214 6.14 13.46 -9.48
C GLN A 214 5.79 13.95 -8.05
N LEU A 215 6.65 13.62 -7.08
CA LEU A 215 6.36 13.78 -5.66
C LEU A 215 6.19 15.24 -5.24
N ASP A 216 6.98 16.18 -5.79
CA ASP A 216 6.90 17.59 -5.42
C ASP A 216 5.56 18.20 -5.80
N GLU A 217 5.09 17.91 -7.01
CA GLU A 217 3.78 18.37 -7.47
C GLU A 217 2.66 17.71 -6.65
N ALA A 218 2.75 16.39 -6.41
CA ALA A 218 1.77 15.67 -5.59
C ALA A 218 1.63 16.25 -4.18
N ILE A 219 2.75 16.56 -3.51
CA ILE A 219 2.78 17.20 -2.20
C ILE A 219 2.12 18.60 -2.26
N GLY A 220 2.38 19.35 -3.32
CA GLY A 220 1.75 20.65 -3.58
C GLY A 220 0.23 20.54 -3.66
N GLU A 221 -0.26 19.56 -4.39
CA GLU A 221 -1.69 19.29 -4.59
C GLU A 221 -2.37 18.82 -3.29
N TYR A 222 -1.75 17.91 -2.52
CA TYR A 222 -2.29 17.51 -1.21
C TYR A 222 -2.37 18.68 -0.22
N ARG A 223 -1.35 19.55 -0.20
CA ARG A 223 -1.37 20.77 0.60
C ARG A 223 -2.47 21.75 0.15
N ALA A 224 -2.74 21.83 -1.15
CA ALA A 224 -3.86 22.62 -1.67
C ALA A 224 -5.21 22.06 -1.20
N ALA A 225 -5.42 20.74 -1.31
CA ALA A 225 -6.61 20.09 -0.79
C ALA A 225 -6.84 20.35 0.71
N LEU A 226 -5.78 20.29 1.52
CA LEU A 226 -5.84 20.55 2.96
C LEU A 226 -6.17 22.01 3.31
N ARG A 227 -5.80 22.99 2.48
CA ARG A 227 -6.19 24.38 2.68
C ARG A 227 -7.69 24.63 2.44
N LEU A 228 -8.28 23.80 1.58
CA LEU A 228 -9.68 23.96 1.16
C LEU A 228 -10.68 23.19 2.04
N GLN A 229 -10.24 22.11 2.67
CA GLN A 229 -11.12 21.18 3.38
C GLN A 229 -10.58 20.86 4.77
N ALA A 230 -11.45 20.96 5.77
CA ALA A 230 -11.19 20.57 7.16
C ALA A 230 -12.07 19.38 7.58
N GLY A 231 -11.89 18.88 8.79
CA GLY A 231 -12.68 17.79 9.36
C GLY A 231 -12.23 16.41 8.93
N SER A 232 -13.12 15.41 8.98
CA SER A 232 -12.80 14.00 8.75
C SER A 232 -12.26 13.69 7.35
N VAL A 233 -12.69 14.45 6.33
CA VAL A 233 -12.19 14.27 4.95
C VAL A 233 -10.72 14.69 4.85
N ALA A 234 -10.29 15.69 5.61
CA ALA A 234 -8.89 16.12 5.65
C ALA A 234 -7.95 15.02 6.19
N ALA A 235 -8.46 14.04 6.94
CA ALA A 235 -7.66 12.90 7.39
C ALA A 235 -7.08 12.10 6.21
N LEU A 236 -7.87 11.87 5.15
CA LEU A 236 -7.42 11.21 3.94
C LEU A 236 -6.30 12.00 3.24
N TYR A 237 -6.45 13.32 3.16
CA TYR A 237 -5.44 14.18 2.53
C TYR A 237 -4.15 14.24 3.35
N CYS A 238 -4.25 14.25 4.69
CA CYS A 238 -3.10 14.13 5.59
C CYS A 238 -2.41 12.76 5.44
N LEU A 239 -3.17 11.68 5.29
CA LEU A 239 -2.64 10.34 5.07
C LEU A 239 -1.83 10.28 3.77
N ASN A 240 -2.40 10.77 2.67
CA ASN A 240 -1.74 10.78 1.36
C ASN A 240 -0.49 11.69 1.38
N LEU A 241 -0.58 12.86 2.01
CA LEU A 241 0.56 13.76 2.19
C LEU A 241 1.67 13.10 3.02
N SER A 242 1.32 12.40 4.12
CA SER A 242 2.28 11.67 4.95
C SER A 242 3.02 10.61 4.15
N ALA A 243 2.29 9.82 3.33
CA ALA A 243 2.88 8.80 2.47
C ALA A 243 3.82 9.41 1.41
N ALA A 244 3.42 10.51 0.75
CA ALA A 244 4.26 11.18 -0.25
C ALA A 244 5.53 11.77 0.36
N LEU A 245 5.43 12.41 1.53
CA LEU A 245 6.56 12.97 2.26
C LEU A 245 7.52 11.88 2.76
N LEU A 246 6.99 10.73 3.20
CA LEU A 246 7.79 9.57 3.59
C LEU A 246 8.62 9.05 2.42
N VAL A 247 7.99 8.86 1.25
CA VAL A 247 8.69 8.41 0.02
C VAL A 247 9.76 9.42 -0.40
N LYS A 248 9.51 10.72 -0.23
CA LYS A 248 10.48 11.78 -0.53
C LYS A 248 11.61 11.88 0.49
N GLY A 249 11.46 11.25 1.68
CA GLY A 249 12.43 11.36 2.78
C GLY A 249 12.25 12.60 3.67
N GLU A 250 11.18 13.37 3.51
CA GLU A 250 10.83 14.51 4.37
C GLU A 250 10.16 14.01 5.66
N LEU A 251 10.95 13.36 6.54
CA LEU A 251 10.44 12.58 7.67
C LEU A 251 9.65 13.41 8.69
N ASP A 252 10.09 14.64 9.01
CA ASP A 252 9.38 15.50 9.96
C ASP A 252 7.99 15.89 9.44
N GLY A 253 7.90 16.21 8.17
CA GLY A 253 6.64 16.49 7.49
C GLY A 253 5.71 15.28 7.47
N ALA A 254 6.26 14.09 7.19
CA ALA A 254 5.52 12.83 7.19
C ALA A 254 4.95 12.52 8.58
N ILE A 255 5.76 12.66 9.65
CA ILE A 255 5.34 12.48 11.04
C ILE A 255 4.23 13.48 11.42
N GLY A 256 4.40 14.76 11.08
CA GLY A 256 3.41 15.80 11.36
C GLY A 256 2.06 15.55 10.70
N SER A 257 2.10 15.18 9.42
CA SER A 257 0.90 14.84 8.64
C SER A 257 0.24 13.56 9.15
N GLY A 258 1.01 12.51 9.45
CA GLY A 258 0.53 11.27 10.03
C GLY A 258 -0.18 11.48 11.38
N ARG A 259 0.43 12.24 12.29
CA ARG A 259 -0.20 12.61 13.58
C ARG A 259 -1.49 13.40 13.40
N THR A 260 -1.56 14.25 12.38
CA THR A 260 -2.78 14.99 12.07
C THR A 260 -3.87 14.07 11.55
N ALA A 261 -3.55 13.13 10.67
CA ALA A 261 -4.48 12.11 10.19
C ALA A 261 -5.06 11.28 11.36
N ILE A 262 -4.22 10.82 12.28
CA ILE A 262 -4.62 10.08 13.49
C ILE A 262 -5.53 10.92 14.39
N ARG A 263 -5.20 12.20 14.62
CA ARG A 263 -6.04 13.09 15.43
C ARG A 263 -7.45 13.25 14.84
N LEU A 264 -7.57 13.27 13.52
CA LEU A 264 -8.85 13.40 12.82
C LEU A 264 -9.61 12.08 12.71
N GLN A 265 -8.89 10.97 12.61
CA GLN A 265 -9.41 9.60 12.53
C GLN A 265 -8.52 8.65 13.35
N PRO A 266 -8.73 8.51 14.66
CA PRO A 266 -7.88 7.69 15.54
C PRO A 266 -7.85 6.21 15.18
N GLU A 267 -8.91 5.70 14.57
CA GLU A 267 -9.03 4.28 14.17
C GLU A 267 -8.49 4.00 12.76
N ASN A 268 -7.77 4.93 12.16
CA ASN A 268 -7.20 4.74 10.83
C ASN A 268 -5.85 4.00 10.93
N ALA A 269 -5.87 2.68 10.70
CA ALA A 269 -4.69 1.84 10.77
C ALA A 269 -3.58 2.29 9.77
N ASP A 270 -3.94 2.76 8.58
CA ASP A 270 -2.97 3.22 7.59
C ASP A 270 -2.21 4.47 8.05
N ALA A 271 -2.89 5.36 8.82
CA ALA A 271 -2.25 6.55 9.40
C ALA A 271 -1.23 6.17 10.49
N HIS A 272 -1.56 5.22 11.35
CA HIS A 272 -0.63 4.67 12.33
C HIS A 272 0.54 3.94 11.66
N TYR A 273 0.29 3.21 10.58
CA TYR A 273 1.31 2.51 9.82
C TYR A 273 2.32 3.49 9.19
N ASN A 274 1.83 4.52 8.48
CA ASN A 274 2.69 5.55 7.89
C ASN A 274 3.50 6.30 8.95
N LEU A 275 2.88 6.61 10.09
CA LEU A 275 3.57 7.22 11.23
C LEU A 275 4.68 6.30 11.75
N GLY A 276 4.40 5.00 11.92
CA GLY A 276 5.38 4.00 12.35
C GLY A 276 6.57 3.91 11.41
N LEU A 277 6.33 3.88 10.09
CA LEU A 277 7.39 3.88 9.08
C LEU A 277 8.24 5.16 9.12
N ALA A 278 7.61 6.33 9.25
CA ALA A 278 8.30 7.61 9.32
C ALA A 278 9.17 7.73 10.59
N LEU A 279 8.65 7.29 11.72
CA LEU A 279 9.40 7.25 12.99
C LEU A 279 10.56 6.25 12.94
N LYS A 280 10.33 5.04 12.38
CA LYS A 280 11.39 4.05 12.15
C LYS A 280 12.51 4.61 11.28
N ALA A 281 12.17 5.26 10.17
CA ALA A 281 13.13 5.89 9.28
C ALA A 281 13.92 7.02 9.95
N LYS A 282 13.27 7.76 10.87
CA LYS A 282 13.92 8.82 11.67
C LYS A 282 14.80 8.27 12.80
N GLY A 283 14.71 6.97 13.12
CA GLY A 283 15.42 6.33 14.22
C GLY A 283 14.67 6.37 15.56
N ASP A 284 13.45 6.87 15.60
CA ASP A 284 12.58 6.78 16.78
C ASP A 284 11.90 5.40 16.81
N PHE A 285 12.65 4.40 17.27
CA PHE A 285 12.19 3.00 17.32
C PHE A 285 11.07 2.77 18.34
N ASN A 286 11.09 3.51 19.45
CA ASN A 286 10.05 3.42 20.47
C ASN A 286 8.71 3.99 19.96
N GLY A 287 8.76 5.14 19.30
CA GLY A 287 7.60 5.72 18.65
C GLY A 287 7.05 4.83 17.52
N ALA A 288 7.93 4.24 16.71
CA ALA A 288 7.55 3.31 15.66
C ALA A 288 6.86 2.06 16.24
N LEU A 289 7.42 1.47 17.29
CA LEU A 289 6.85 0.31 17.97
C LEU A 289 5.44 0.61 18.52
N ALA A 290 5.26 1.77 19.16
CA ALA A 290 3.96 2.20 19.65
C ALA A 290 2.94 2.34 18.51
N ALA A 291 3.33 2.97 17.41
CA ALA A 291 2.47 3.14 16.24
C ALA A 291 2.08 1.79 15.59
N PHE A 292 3.03 0.87 15.41
CA PHE A 292 2.76 -0.44 14.83
C PHE A 292 1.90 -1.33 15.73
N ARG A 293 2.04 -1.23 17.07
CA ARG A 293 1.14 -1.92 18.00
C ARG A 293 -0.32 -1.44 17.88
N GLU A 294 -0.55 -0.15 17.66
CA GLU A 294 -1.90 0.35 17.37
C GLU A 294 -2.43 -0.19 16.02
N VAL A 295 -1.57 -0.33 15.00
CA VAL A 295 -1.99 -1.00 13.75
C VAL A 295 -2.46 -2.43 14.02
N LEU A 296 -1.67 -3.24 14.75
CA LEU A 296 -2.02 -4.64 15.04
C LEU A 296 -3.29 -4.77 15.91
N LYS A 297 -3.56 -3.78 16.76
CA LYS A 297 -4.79 -3.71 17.55
C LYS A 297 -6.01 -3.38 16.69
N LEU A 298 -5.88 -2.44 15.74
CA LEU A 298 -6.95 -2.00 14.85
C LEU A 298 -7.21 -3.01 13.73
N ASP A 299 -6.17 -3.62 13.20
CA ASP A 299 -6.23 -4.63 12.14
C ASP A 299 -5.29 -5.81 12.47
N PRO A 300 -5.74 -6.78 13.26
CA PRO A 300 -4.97 -7.97 13.59
C PRO A 300 -4.62 -8.84 12.37
N GLY A 301 -5.22 -8.56 11.21
CA GLY A 301 -4.98 -9.27 9.95
C GLY A 301 -3.60 -8.99 9.32
N GLN A 302 -2.91 -7.94 9.74
CA GLN A 302 -1.63 -7.52 9.15
C GLN A 302 -0.45 -8.38 9.64
N GLY A 303 -0.43 -9.63 9.20
CA GLY A 303 0.57 -10.63 9.63
C GLY A 303 2.02 -10.19 9.43
N ALA A 304 2.34 -9.56 8.30
CA ALA A 304 3.70 -9.11 8.00
C ALA A 304 4.25 -8.09 9.03
N LEU A 305 3.37 -7.33 9.69
CA LEU A 305 3.77 -6.34 10.67
C LEU A 305 4.34 -6.95 11.96
N HIS A 306 3.97 -8.20 12.29
CA HIS A 306 4.56 -8.92 13.42
C HIS A 306 6.08 -9.08 13.27
N TYR A 307 6.58 -9.28 12.03
CA TYR A 307 8.03 -9.33 11.79
C TYR A 307 8.71 -8.00 12.09
N GLU A 308 8.13 -6.89 11.64
CA GLU A 308 8.65 -5.54 11.89
C GLU A 308 8.66 -5.19 13.39
N VAL A 309 7.56 -5.51 14.09
CA VAL A 309 7.46 -5.31 15.54
C VAL A 309 8.47 -6.19 16.28
N GLY A 310 8.63 -7.46 15.86
CA GLY A 310 9.63 -8.36 16.42
C GLY A 310 11.05 -7.82 16.28
N GLN A 311 11.41 -7.28 15.11
CA GLN A 311 12.72 -6.65 14.89
C GLN A 311 12.95 -5.41 15.77
N LEU A 312 11.93 -4.59 16.00
CA LEU A 312 12.03 -3.43 16.86
C LEU A 312 12.21 -3.82 18.33
N LEU A 313 11.51 -4.88 18.78
CA LEU A 313 11.63 -5.43 20.13
C LEU A 313 13.00 -6.07 20.38
N ASP A 314 13.50 -6.87 19.41
CA ASP A 314 14.86 -7.45 19.48
C ASP A 314 15.93 -6.34 19.57
N ARG A 315 15.80 -5.30 18.76
CA ARG A 315 16.67 -4.13 18.83
C ARG A 315 16.59 -3.39 20.19
N ALA A 316 15.41 -3.36 20.81
CA ALA A 316 15.21 -2.79 22.14
C ALA A 316 15.71 -3.70 23.28
N GLY A 317 16.11 -4.95 22.97
CA GLY A 317 16.52 -5.95 23.96
C GLY A 317 15.35 -6.70 24.62
N ASP A 318 14.12 -6.52 24.14
CA ASP A 318 12.95 -7.29 24.56
C ASP A 318 12.88 -8.61 23.78
N ASP A 319 13.79 -9.53 24.11
CA ASP A 319 13.89 -10.83 23.47
C ASP A 319 12.59 -11.66 23.61
N ALA A 320 11.89 -11.56 24.73
CA ALA A 320 10.65 -12.32 24.97
C ALA A 320 9.50 -11.78 24.09
N GLY A 321 9.39 -10.45 24.00
CA GLY A 321 8.45 -9.81 23.12
C GLY A 321 8.73 -10.15 21.65
N ALA A 322 10.00 -10.07 21.22
CA ALA A 322 10.41 -10.40 19.86
C ALA A 322 10.07 -11.86 19.49
N LEU A 323 10.32 -12.82 20.39
CA LEU A 323 9.94 -14.23 20.18
C LEU A 323 8.44 -14.40 19.98
N THR A 324 7.64 -13.69 20.75
CA THR A 324 6.18 -13.74 20.64
C THR A 324 5.73 -13.27 19.27
N GLU A 325 6.27 -12.15 18.81
CA GLU A 325 5.92 -11.55 17.53
C GLU A 325 6.41 -12.40 16.35
N TYR A 326 7.63 -12.95 16.41
CA TYR A 326 8.12 -13.85 15.36
C TYR A 326 7.28 -15.12 15.25
N ARG A 327 6.85 -15.71 16.38
CA ARG A 327 5.94 -16.87 16.39
C ARG A 327 4.57 -16.51 15.82
N ALA A 328 4.04 -15.32 16.12
CA ALA A 328 2.78 -14.84 15.57
C ALA A 328 2.84 -14.68 14.04
N MET A 329 3.95 -14.16 13.52
CA MET A 329 4.22 -14.11 12.07
C MET A 329 4.26 -15.51 11.46
N LEU A 330 5.02 -16.42 12.04
CA LEU A 330 5.21 -17.80 11.52
C LEU A 330 3.95 -18.65 11.64
N ALA A 331 3.07 -18.39 12.59
CA ALA A 331 1.76 -19.03 12.67
C ALA A 331 0.88 -18.72 11.43
N ARG A 332 1.12 -17.61 10.77
CA ARG A 332 0.39 -17.16 9.56
C ARG A 332 1.13 -17.53 8.27
N GLN A 333 2.44 -17.37 8.28
CA GLN A 333 3.34 -17.69 7.17
C GLN A 333 4.52 -18.54 7.65
N PRO A 334 4.34 -19.86 7.79
CA PRO A 334 5.37 -20.77 8.29
C PRO A 334 6.66 -20.75 7.46
N SER A 335 6.57 -20.45 6.17
CA SER A 335 7.70 -20.43 5.23
C SER A 335 8.38 -19.04 5.10
N HIS A 336 8.09 -18.08 6.00
CA HIS A 336 8.75 -16.77 5.92
C HIS A 336 10.20 -16.86 6.42
N ALA A 337 11.14 -17.08 5.51
CA ALA A 337 12.55 -17.30 5.80
C ALA A 337 13.20 -16.22 6.68
N PRO A 338 13.02 -14.89 6.45
CA PRO A 338 13.59 -13.88 7.32
C PRO A 338 13.14 -13.98 8.78
N THR A 339 11.88 -14.34 9.03
CA THR A 339 11.39 -14.53 10.40
C THR A 339 11.96 -15.79 11.04
N GLN A 340 12.11 -16.89 10.27
CA GLN A 340 12.76 -18.11 10.76
C GLN A 340 14.22 -17.84 11.13
N GLU A 341 14.96 -17.09 10.31
CA GLU A 341 16.34 -16.69 10.62
C GLU A 341 16.41 -15.81 11.89
N ALA A 342 15.55 -14.81 12.01
CA ALA A 342 15.51 -13.94 13.18
C ALA A 342 15.16 -14.72 14.46
N LEU A 343 14.17 -15.61 14.39
CA LEU A 343 13.80 -16.51 15.47
C LEU A 343 14.99 -17.41 15.88
N ALA A 344 15.70 -17.97 14.92
CA ALA A 344 16.84 -18.84 15.18
C ALA A 344 17.99 -18.10 15.89
N VAL A 345 18.30 -16.86 15.47
CA VAL A 345 19.30 -16.01 16.13
C VAL A 345 18.92 -15.76 17.59
N LEU A 346 17.64 -15.47 17.83
CA LEU A 346 17.15 -15.19 19.17
C LEU A 346 17.19 -16.44 20.09
N LEU A 347 16.76 -17.62 19.57
CA LEU A 347 16.84 -18.89 20.28
C LEU A 347 18.29 -19.25 20.61
N GLN A 348 19.21 -19.05 19.69
CA GLN A 348 20.64 -19.29 19.90
C GLN A 348 21.19 -18.36 20.99
N LYS A 349 20.80 -17.08 21.02
CA LYS A 349 21.16 -16.11 22.05
C LYS A 349 20.65 -16.54 23.44
N GLN A 350 19.49 -17.20 23.51
CA GLN A 350 18.91 -17.72 24.75
C GLN A 350 19.48 -19.10 25.16
N GLY A 351 20.34 -19.71 24.33
CA GLY A 351 20.93 -21.02 24.59
C GLY A 351 20.08 -22.19 24.12
N ASP A 352 18.93 -21.95 23.48
CA ASP A 352 18.13 -23.00 22.83
C ASP A 352 18.74 -23.34 21.45
N ILE A 353 19.85 -24.08 21.48
CA ILE A 353 20.60 -24.43 20.28
C ILE A 353 19.81 -25.38 19.37
N ASP A 354 19.01 -26.28 19.94
CA ASP A 354 18.19 -27.20 19.16
C ASP A 354 17.06 -26.48 18.42
N GLY A 355 16.37 -25.58 19.11
CA GLY A 355 15.37 -24.70 18.50
C GLY A 355 15.97 -23.82 17.39
N ALA A 356 17.16 -23.27 17.62
CA ALA A 356 17.87 -22.48 16.61
C ALA A 356 18.20 -23.28 15.35
N ILE A 357 18.76 -24.50 15.49
CA ILE A 357 19.05 -25.39 14.37
C ILE A 357 17.79 -25.72 13.58
N ALA A 358 16.67 -26.03 14.27
CA ALA A 358 15.40 -26.32 13.61
C ALA A 358 14.89 -25.12 12.82
N ALA A 359 14.95 -23.92 13.38
CA ALA A 359 14.51 -22.69 12.73
C ALA A 359 15.41 -22.31 11.53
N TYR A 360 16.74 -22.44 11.63
CA TYR A 360 17.65 -22.25 10.48
C TYR A 360 17.36 -23.24 9.35
N ARG A 361 17.13 -24.53 9.68
CA ARG A 361 16.75 -25.52 8.66
C ARG A 361 15.44 -25.17 7.96
N SER A 362 14.45 -24.68 8.71
CA SER A 362 13.20 -24.20 8.12
C SER A 362 13.41 -22.97 7.22
N ALA A 363 14.25 -22.03 7.64
CA ALA A 363 14.63 -20.89 6.81
C ALA A 363 15.27 -21.33 5.49
N LEU A 364 16.19 -22.31 5.54
CA LEU A 364 16.88 -22.85 4.36
C LEU A 364 15.97 -23.70 3.45
N GLN A 365 14.91 -24.31 3.98
CA GLN A 365 13.88 -24.93 3.14
C GLN A 365 13.12 -23.91 2.30
N ALA A 366 12.84 -22.74 2.86
CA ALA A 366 12.14 -21.65 2.17
C ALA A 366 13.09 -20.82 1.28
N ALA A 367 14.33 -20.61 1.72
CA ALA A 367 15.37 -19.83 1.03
C ALA A 367 16.71 -20.59 1.00
N PRO A 368 16.88 -21.58 0.10
CA PRO A 368 18.07 -22.45 0.08
C PRO A 368 19.41 -21.73 -0.13
N ASN A 369 19.35 -20.53 -0.73
CA ASN A 369 20.54 -19.75 -1.09
C ASN A 369 20.93 -18.69 -0.04
N SER A 370 20.35 -18.74 1.19
CA SER A 370 20.76 -17.82 2.26
C SER A 370 22.12 -18.19 2.82
N VAL A 371 23.14 -17.43 2.44
CA VAL A 371 24.51 -17.57 2.95
C VAL A 371 24.56 -17.35 4.46
N ALA A 372 23.81 -16.34 4.94
CA ALA A 372 23.72 -16.04 6.38
C ALA A 372 23.12 -17.22 7.17
N ALA A 373 22.00 -17.79 6.70
CA ALA A 373 21.38 -18.94 7.34
C ALA A 373 22.31 -20.17 7.34
N GLN A 374 23.05 -20.44 6.25
CA GLN A 374 24.02 -21.53 6.18
C GLN A 374 25.17 -21.34 7.19
N ASN A 375 25.75 -20.14 7.24
CA ASN A 375 26.81 -19.83 8.21
C ASN A 375 26.31 -19.95 9.65
N ASN A 376 25.15 -19.37 9.96
CA ASN A 376 24.61 -19.39 11.32
C ASN A 376 24.17 -20.80 11.75
N LEU A 377 23.60 -21.59 10.83
CA LEU A 377 23.34 -23.02 11.06
C LEU A 377 24.64 -23.78 11.39
N GLY A 378 25.69 -23.54 10.62
CA GLY A 378 26.99 -24.15 10.87
C GLY A 378 27.55 -23.80 12.25
N VAL A 379 27.44 -22.54 12.68
CA VAL A 379 27.86 -22.10 14.03
C VAL A 379 27.01 -22.78 15.11
N ALA A 380 25.69 -22.88 14.94
CA ALA A 380 24.83 -23.55 15.92
C ALA A 380 25.15 -25.06 16.02
N LEU A 381 25.40 -25.71 14.88
CA LEU A 381 25.81 -27.10 14.82
C LEU A 381 27.18 -27.35 15.46
N LEU A 382 28.14 -26.47 15.22
CA LEU A 382 29.47 -26.53 15.84
C LEU A 382 29.37 -26.39 17.36
N ASN A 383 28.58 -25.43 17.85
CA ASN A 383 28.32 -25.24 19.29
C ASN A 383 27.65 -26.47 19.92
N LYS A 384 26.87 -27.24 19.16
CA LYS A 384 26.28 -28.51 19.59
C LYS A 384 27.25 -29.71 19.51
N GLY A 385 28.44 -29.51 18.93
CA GLY A 385 29.42 -30.56 18.70
C GLY A 385 29.18 -31.42 17.44
N GLN A 386 28.21 -31.02 16.59
CA GLN A 386 27.91 -31.70 15.33
C GLN A 386 28.82 -31.17 14.20
N VAL A 387 30.13 -31.51 14.32
CA VAL A 387 31.20 -30.90 13.51
C VAL A 387 31.04 -31.22 12.02
N ASP A 388 30.63 -32.42 11.66
CA ASP A 388 30.47 -32.81 10.26
C ASP A 388 29.33 -32.06 9.56
N ASP A 389 28.22 -31.92 10.26
CA ASP A 389 27.07 -31.11 9.76
C ASP A 389 27.44 -29.64 9.64
N ALA A 390 28.22 -29.11 10.62
CA ALA A 390 28.69 -27.73 10.57
C ALA A 390 29.63 -27.50 9.35
N LEU A 391 30.54 -28.41 9.08
CA LEU A 391 31.41 -28.35 7.89
C LEU A 391 30.59 -28.40 6.59
N ALA A 392 29.52 -29.20 6.53
CA ALA A 392 28.63 -29.21 5.37
C ALA A 392 27.93 -27.86 5.16
N ALA A 393 27.39 -27.25 6.23
CA ALA A 393 26.75 -25.95 6.18
C ALA A 393 27.72 -24.84 5.76
N PHE A 394 28.93 -24.78 6.33
CA PHE A 394 29.94 -23.79 5.96
C PHE A 394 30.45 -23.95 4.52
N ARG A 395 30.57 -25.20 4.02
CA ARG A 395 30.91 -25.47 2.61
C ARG A 395 29.80 -24.99 1.68
N ALA A 396 28.54 -25.17 2.05
CA ALA A 396 27.40 -24.62 1.30
C ALA A 396 27.46 -23.11 1.25
N ALA A 397 27.72 -22.43 2.38
CA ALA A 397 27.90 -20.99 2.42
C ALA A 397 29.04 -20.52 1.51
N ALA A 398 30.22 -21.16 1.59
CA ALA A 398 31.37 -20.84 0.74
C ALA A 398 31.13 -21.12 -0.75
N SER A 399 30.30 -22.09 -1.08
CA SER A 399 29.90 -22.39 -2.47
C SER A 399 28.95 -21.35 -3.03
N LEU A 400 28.02 -20.88 -2.21
CA LEU A 400 27.07 -19.81 -2.58
C LEU A 400 27.78 -18.46 -2.77
N GLN A 401 28.75 -18.15 -1.91
CA GLN A 401 29.53 -16.92 -1.96
C GLN A 401 31.03 -17.19 -1.78
N PRO A 402 31.75 -17.54 -2.86
CA PRO A 402 33.18 -17.94 -2.79
C PRO A 402 34.15 -16.85 -2.34
N ASN A 403 33.71 -15.61 -2.29
CA ASN A 403 34.49 -14.47 -1.85
C ASN A 403 34.08 -13.92 -0.47
N ASP A 404 33.16 -14.60 0.23
CA ASP A 404 32.83 -14.25 1.61
C ASP A 404 33.88 -14.82 2.57
N PRO A 405 34.66 -13.96 3.29
CA PRO A 405 35.66 -14.43 4.22
C PRO A 405 35.07 -15.18 5.41
N VAL A 406 33.84 -14.86 5.83
CA VAL A 406 33.23 -15.44 7.05
C VAL A 406 33.11 -16.95 6.97
N ALA A 407 32.70 -17.47 5.81
CA ALA A 407 32.57 -18.92 5.60
C ALA A 407 33.92 -19.65 5.77
N TYR A 408 35.01 -19.09 5.27
CA TYR A 408 36.34 -19.69 5.39
C TYR A 408 36.92 -19.61 6.80
N TYR A 409 36.63 -18.54 7.54
CA TYR A 409 36.96 -18.48 8.96
C TYR A 409 36.23 -19.60 9.72
N ASN A 410 34.93 -19.74 9.51
CA ASN A 410 34.11 -20.75 10.18
C ASN A 410 34.53 -22.19 9.78
N LEU A 411 34.91 -22.41 8.52
CA LEU A 411 35.52 -23.68 8.08
C LEU A 411 36.81 -23.99 8.85
N GLY A 412 37.67 -22.98 9.05
CA GLY A 412 38.89 -23.12 9.83
C GLY A 412 38.62 -23.59 11.26
N GLU A 413 37.69 -22.92 11.95
CA GLU A 413 37.25 -23.30 13.31
C GLU A 413 36.68 -24.74 13.36
N ALA A 414 35.86 -25.12 12.39
CA ALA A 414 35.27 -26.44 12.33
C ALA A 414 36.30 -27.52 12.03
N PHE A 415 37.30 -27.25 11.18
CA PHE A 415 38.41 -28.18 10.93
C PHE A 415 39.32 -28.34 12.15
N ILE A 416 39.55 -27.26 12.94
CA ILE A 416 40.26 -27.40 14.23
C ILE A 416 39.46 -28.30 15.17
N ALA A 417 38.16 -28.11 15.31
CA ALA A 417 37.31 -28.96 16.16
C ALA A 417 37.31 -30.44 15.72
N ARG A 418 37.57 -30.72 14.43
CA ARG A 418 37.70 -32.08 13.87
C ARG A 418 39.13 -32.64 13.93
N ASN A 419 40.10 -31.90 14.46
CA ASN A 419 41.54 -32.20 14.43
C ASN A 419 42.15 -32.33 13.02
N GLN A 420 41.56 -31.64 12.04
CA GLN A 420 42.07 -31.60 10.65
C GLN A 420 42.92 -30.32 10.43
N ARG A 421 44.17 -30.35 10.97
CA ARG A 421 45.07 -29.20 10.99
C ARG A 421 45.41 -28.66 9.59
N GLY A 422 45.59 -29.52 8.59
CA GLY A 422 45.95 -29.13 7.24
C GLY A 422 44.87 -28.29 6.55
N GLU A 423 43.62 -28.77 6.63
CA GLU A 423 42.43 -28.11 6.08
C GLU A 423 42.12 -26.79 6.82
N ALA A 424 42.33 -26.78 8.15
CA ALA A 424 42.21 -25.56 8.94
C ALA A 424 43.19 -24.47 8.45
N ILE A 425 44.45 -24.79 8.24
CA ILE A 425 45.47 -23.88 7.72
C ILE A 425 45.07 -23.32 6.36
N GLN A 426 44.57 -24.17 5.43
CA GLN A 426 44.14 -23.72 4.12
C GLN A 426 42.94 -22.78 4.21
N SER A 427 41.97 -23.09 5.07
CA SER A 427 40.81 -22.25 5.27
C SER A 427 41.14 -20.89 5.85
N TYR A 428 42.01 -20.83 6.87
CA TYR A 428 42.44 -19.58 7.45
C TYR A 428 43.32 -18.73 6.49
N ARG A 429 44.17 -19.37 5.68
CA ARG A 429 44.91 -18.64 4.62
C ARG A 429 43.97 -18.03 3.59
N ARG A 430 42.90 -18.77 3.20
CA ARG A 430 41.86 -18.24 2.29
C ARG A 430 41.10 -17.09 2.93
N TYR A 431 40.73 -17.20 4.22
CA TYR A 431 40.12 -16.12 5.00
C TYR A 431 40.99 -14.86 4.95
N ILE A 432 42.27 -14.97 5.30
CA ILE A 432 43.20 -13.83 5.30
C ILE A 432 43.27 -13.19 3.91
N GLY A 433 43.45 -13.96 2.85
CA GLY A 433 43.54 -13.44 1.49
C GLY A 433 42.28 -12.68 1.03
N LEU A 434 41.11 -13.01 1.56
CA LEU A 434 39.85 -12.33 1.27
C LEU A 434 39.57 -11.13 2.19
N ALA A 435 40.03 -11.19 3.44
CA ALA A 435 39.67 -10.26 4.50
C ALA A 435 40.74 -9.16 4.73
N GLU A 436 41.98 -9.36 4.28
CA GLU A 436 43.15 -8.49 4.59
C GLU A 436 42.93 -7.04 4.17
N ALA A 437 42.30 -6.79 3.03
CA ALA A 437 41.99 -5.46 2.53
C ALA A 437 40.73 -4.81 3.18
N GLN A 438 40.05 -5.54 4.02
CA GLN A 438 38.78 -5.10 4.62
C GLN A 438 39.02 -4.53 6.04
N PRO A 439 38.77 -3.25 6.29
CA PRO A 439 39.07 -2.62 7.58
C PRO A 439 38.36 -3.31 8.78
N ASP A 440 37.14 -3.78 8.56
CA ASP A 440 36.31 -4.42 9.59
C ASP A 440 36.85 -5.80 10.04
N HIS A 441 37.73 -6.41 9.26
CA HIS A 441 38.34 -7.71 9.57
C HIS A 441 39.76 -7.63 10.13
N ARG A 442 40.36 -6.42 10.27
CA ARG A 442 41.80 -6.23 10.64
C ARG A 442 42.18 -7.00 11.90
N ASP A 443 41.45 -6.79 13.00
CA ASP A 443 41.78 -7.40 14.29
C ASP A 443 41.68 -8.95 14.23
N LYS A 444 40.64 -9.42 13.49
CA LYS A 444 40.42 -10.85 13.32
C LYS A 444 41.46 -11.49 12.42
N VAL A 445 41.92 -10.80 11.37
CA VAL A 445 43.04 -11.24 10.52
C VAL A 445 44.29 -11.37 11.34
N GLU A 446 44.63 -10.42 12.22
CA GLU A 446 45.82 -10.49 13.09
C GLU A 446 45.71 -11.67 14.08
N ALA A 447 44.54 -11.89 14.67
CA ALA A 447 44.30 -13.02 15.57
C ALA A 447 44.47 -14.37 14.83
N VAL A 448 43.96 -14.47 13.62
CA VAL A 448 44.09 -15.70 12.79
C VAL A 448 45.54 -15.92 12.36
N ARG A 449 46.30 -14.85 12.03
CA ARG A 449 47.77 -14.95 11.75
C ARG A 449 48.55 -15.53 12.94
N LYS A 450 48.26 -15.07 14.14
CA LYS A 450 48.88 -15.60 15.38
C LYS A 450 48.50 -17.09 15.59
N HIS A 451 47.24 -17.43 15.32
CA HIS A 451 46.79 -18.84 15.41
C HIS A 451 47.49 -19.71 14.37
N LEU A 452 47.61 -19.24 13.13
CA LEU A 452 48.33 -19.95 12.07
C LEU A 452 49.78 -20.21 12.43
N ALA A 453 50.49 -19.25 13.04
CA ALA A 453 51.89 -19.43 13.47
C ALA A 453 52.06 -20.58 14.51
N VAL A 454 51.03 -20.89 15.24
CA VAL A 454 51.01 -22.07 16.17
C VAL A 454 50.64 -23.34 15.45
N LEU A 455 49.83 -23.24 14.39
CA LEU A 455 49.39 -24.41 13.61
C LEU A 455 50.41 -24.79 12.53
N GLU A 456 51.30 -23.91 12.12
CA GLU A 456 52.36 -24.18 11.15
C GLU A 456 53.58 -24.69 11.91
N PRO A 457 54.28 -25.76 11.40
CA PRO A 457 55.44 -26.36 12.07
C PRO A 457 56.64 -25.43 12.15
#